data_0f54f0da5bf572e51f8234339ce96be2
#
_entry.id   0f54f0da5bf572e51f8234339ce96be2
#
_cell.length_a   1.000
_cell.length_b   1.000
_cell.length_c   1.000
_cell.angle_alpha   90.00
_cell.angle_beta   90.00
_cell.angle_gamma   90.00
#
_symmetry.space_group_name_H-M   'P 1'
#
loop_
_entity.id
_entity.type
_entity.pdbx_description
1 polymer ?
#
loop_
_entity_poly.entity_id
_entity_poly.type
_entity_poly.pdbx_seq_one_letter_code
_entity_poly.pdbx_strand_id
1 'polypeptide(L)'
;DIAGCVKVIKESFATVAKEFGFTVENAPGFTAFATTEDRLKYHLFEEHRYMYAFYVKEDIVGYYSLLVQDNNECELNNLSVIPAYRHQGIGEELLKHAFKIAKELNCNKINISIVEENNVLRKWYESFDFVHIGTQKFDFFPFTCGYMEKNLQY
;
A
#
# COMPACT_ATOMS: atom_id res chain seq x y z
N ASP A 1 15.39 -6.36 -5.63
CA ASP A 1 15.19 -7.66 -4.94
C ASP A 1 13.70 -7.93 -4.73
N ILE A 2 13.11 -8.67 -5.66
CA ILE A 2 11.66 -9.01 -5.62
C ILE A 2 11.33 -9.87 -4.40
N ALA A 3 12.17 -10.85 -4.08
CA ALA A 3 11.92 -11.74 -2.93
C ALA A 3 11.88 -10.98 -1.60
N GLY A 4 12.79 -10.02 -1.42
CA GLY A 4 12.80 -9.17 -0.23
C GLY A 4 11.58 -8.29 -0.13
N CYS A 5 11.09 -7.76 -1.25
CA CYS A 5 9.86 -6.96 -1.29
C CYS A 5 8.64 -7.81 -0.93
N VAL A 6 8.54 -9.04 -1.46
CA VAL A 6 7.46 -9.97 -1.12
C VAL A 6 7.42 -10.21 0.38
N LYS A 7 8.58 -10.49 0.97
CA LYS A 7 8.70 -10.74 2.42
C LYS A 7 8.16 -9.56 3.23
N VAL A 8 8.58 -8.34 2.91
CA VAL A 8 8.16 -7.12 3.62
C VAL A 8 6.64 -6.93 3.51
N ILE A 9 6.09 -7.07 2.32
CA ILE A 9 4.65 -6.92 2.10
C ILE A 9 3.88 -7.95 2.95
N LYS A 10 4.27 -9.22 2.87
CA LYS A 10 3.57 -10.29 3.59
C LYS A 10 3.67 -10.11 5.10
N GLU A 11 4.83 -9.81 5.63
CA GLU A 11 5.02 -9.59 7.07
C GLU A 11 4.22 -8.39 7.57
N SER A 12 4.19 -7.30 6.80
CA SER A 12 3.45 -6.11 7.17
C SER A 12 1.95 -6.35 7.20
N PHE A 13 1.41 -6.94 6.13
CA PHE A 13 -0.04 -7.18 6.04
C PHE A 13 -0.51 -8.37 6.88
N ALA A 14 0.38 -9.27 7.29
CA ALA A 14 0.04 -10.36 8.21
C ALA A 14 -0.46 -9.83 9.57
N THR A 15 0.04 -8.67 10.01
CA THR A 15 -0.44 -8.07 11.27
C THR A 15 -1.88 -7.58 11.15
N VAL A 16 -2.26 -7.06 9.98
CA VAL A 16 -3.64 -6.66 9.70
C VAL A 16 -4.54 -7.90 9.65
N ALA A 17 -4.09 -8.95 8.95
CA ALA A 17 -4.84 -10.20 8.87
C ALA A 17 -5.09 -10.78 10.27
N LYS A 18 -4.09 -10.79 11.13
CA LYS A 18 -4.22 -11.28 12.50
C LYS A 18 -5.20 -10.45 13.32
N GLU A 19 -5.09 -9.12 13.23
CA GLU A 19 -5.94 -8.20 13.98
C GLU A 19 -7.42 -8.35 13.60
N PHE A 20 -7.71 -8.47 12.31
CA PHE A 20 -9.09 -8.51 11.80
C PHE A 20 -9.60 -9.92 11.51
N GLY A 21 -8.81 -10.95 11.81
CA GLY A 21 -9.25 -12.34 11.64
C GLY A 21 -9.29 -12.82 10.20
N PHE A 22 -8.46 -12.28 9.32
CA PHE A 22 -8.38 -12.74 7.93
C PHE A 22 -7.51 -13.98 7.84
N THR A 23 -7.95 -14.94 7.04
CA THR A 23 -7.25 -16.20 6.81
C THR A 23 -7.20 -16.50 5.32
N VAL A 24 -6.37 -17.48 4.93
CA VAL A 24 -6.34 -17.95 3.54
C VAL A 24 -7.73 -18.45 3.10
N GLU A 25 -8.49 -19.03 4.02
CA GLU A 25 -9.82 -19.57 3.72
C GLU A 25 -10.85 -18.47 3.49
N ASN A 26 -10.88 -17.43 4.35
CA ASN A 26 -11.92 -16.39 4.25
C ASN A 26 -11.52 -15.18 3.40
N ALA A 27 -10.22 -14.98 3.16
CA ALA A 27 -9.71 -13.84 2.39
C ALA A 27 -8.49 -14.24 1.55
N PRO A 28 -8.61 -15.22 0.64
CA PRO A 28 -7.45 -15.68 -0.14
C PRO A 28 -6.83 -14.59 -1.03
N GLY A 29 -7.60 -13.59 -1.41
CA GLY A 29 -7.13 -12.46 -2.21
C GLY A 29 -6.50 -11.33 -1.40
N PHE A 30 -6.50 -11.41 -0.06
CA PHE A 30 -5.91 -10.37 0.76
C PHE A 30 -4.38 -10.32 0.56
N THR A 31 -3.82 -9.13 0.63
CA THR A 31 -2.41 -8.86 0.30
C THR A 31 -1.43 -9.78 1.02
N ALA A 32 -1.65 -10.08 2.31
CA ALA A 32 -0.79 -10.97 3.07
C ALA A 32 -0.69 -12.37 2.47
N PHE A 33 -1.73 -12.83 1.77
CA PHE A 33 -1.83 -14.19 1.22
C PHE A 33 -1.61 -14.23 -0.28
N ALA A 34 -2.06 -13.19 -0.99
CA ALA A 34 -2.01 -13.14 -2.46
C ALA A 34 -0.68 -12.67 -3.03
N THR A 35 0.19 -12.06 -2.22
CA THR A 35 1.46 -11.53 -2.70
C THR A 35 2.47 -12.65 -2.92
N THR A 36 2.99 -12.75 -4.13
CA THR A 36 4.01 -13.71 -4.55
C THR A 36 5.05 -12.99 -5.41
N GLU A 37 6.19 -13.65 -5.67
CA GLU A 37 7.19 -13.09 -6.58
C GLU A 37 6.61 -12.91 -7.99
N ASP A 38 5.82 -13.86 -8.47
CA ASP A 38 5.18 -13.75 -9.79
C ASP A 38 4.20 -12.56 -9.84
N ARG A 39 3.46 -12.32 -8.76
CA ARG A 39 2.55 -11.19 -8.67
C ARG A 39 3.32 -9.87 -8.76
N LEU A 40 4.45 -9.73 -8.05
CA LEU A 40 5.26 -8.52 -8.11
C LEU A 40 5.91 -8.33 -9.49
N LYS A 41 6.33 -9.41 -10.11
CA LYS A 41 6.84 -9.34 -11.49
C LYS A 41 5.76 -8.85 -12.46
N TYR A 42 4.53 -9.30 -12.26
CA TYR A 42 3.39 -8.80 -13.04
C TYR A 42 3.18 -7.30 -12.83
N HIS A 43 3.23 -6.84 -11.58
CA HIS A 43 3.12 -5.41 -11.28
C HIS A 43 4.20 -4.59 -11.99
N LEU A 44 5.43 -5.11 -12.03
CA LEU A 44 6.57 -4.42 -12.62
C LEU A 44 6.53 -4.43 -14.15
N PHE A 45 6.36 -5.62 -14.75
CA PHE A 45 6.56 -5.81 -16.18
C PHE A 45 5.28 -5.62 -17.01
N GLU A 46 4.11 -5.94 -16.45
CA GLU A 46 2.84 -5.84 -17.17
C GLU A 46 2.07 -4.56 -16.79
N GLU A 47 2.01 -4.22 -15.51
CA GLU A 47 1.32 -3.02 -15.04
C GLU A 47 2.21 -1.78 -15.03
N HIS A 48 3.51 -1.96 -15.18
CA HIS A 48 4.50 -0.86 -15.19
C HIS A 48 4.45 0.00 -13.93
N ARG A 49 4.23 -0.62 -12.77
CA ARG A 49 4.23 0.10 -11.50
C ARG A 49 5.62 0.61 -11.17
N TYR A 50 5.68 1.77 -10.53
CA TYR A 50 6.90 2.33 -9.96
C TYR A 50 7.06 1.75 -8.56
N MET A 51 8.07 0.90 -8.37
CA MET A 51 8.26 0.12 -7.15
C MET A 51 9.50 0.59 -6.41
N TYR A 52 9.35 0.85 -5.10
CA TYR A 52 10.43 1.38 -4.27
C TYR A 52 10.56 0.59 -2.99
N ALA A 53 11.80 0.35 -2.56
CA ALA A 53 12.12 -0.36 -1.33
C ALA A 53 12.92 0.55 -0.41
N PHE A 54 12.66 0.45 0.89
CA PHE A 54 13.40 1.15 1.92
C PHE A 54 14.40 0.18 2.55
N TYR A 55 15.67 0.52 2.50
CA TYR A 55 16.74 -0.33 3.03
C TYR A 55 17.27 0.22 4.35
N VAL A 56 17.50 -0.68 5.30
CA VAL A 56 18.34 -0.41 6.46
C VAL A 56 19.52 -1.35 6.32
N LYS A 57 20.72 -0.79 6.08
CA LYS A 57 21.90 -1.56 5.67
C LYS A 57 21.58 -2.36 4.40
N GLU A 58 21.65 -3.69 4.44
CA GLU A 58 21.39 -4.54 3.28
C GLU A 58 19.98 -5.13 3.29
N ASP A 59 19.21 -4.85 4.33
CA ASP A 59 17.87 -5.43 4.51
C ASP A 59 16.79 -4.51 4.01
N ILE A 60 15.83 -5.06 3.28
CA ILE A 60 14.60 -4.34 2.90
C ILE A 60 13.65 -4.39 4.08
N VAL A 61 13.22 -3.21 4.55
CA VAL A 61 12.33 -3.10 5.70
C VAL A 61 11.03 -2.35 5.39
N GLY A 62 10.95 -1.74 4.21
CA GLY A 62 9.76 -1.03 3.76
C GLY A 62 9.60 -1.10 2.24
N TYR A 63 8.39 -0.83 1.77
CA TYR A 63 8.05 -0.96 0.35
C TYR A 63 6.81 -0.13 0.03
N TYR A 64 6.73 0.37 -1.20
CA TYR A 64 5.48 0.81 -1.80
C TYR A 64 5.59 0.75 -3.32
N SER A 65 4.44 0.82 -3.98
CA SER A 65 4.39 0.99 -5.43
C SER A 65 3.35 2.02 -5.83
N LEU A 66 3.56 2.64 -6.99
CA LEU A 66 2.61 3.56 -7.62
C LEU A 66 2.19 3.01 -8.97
N LEU A 67 0.90 2.99 -9.21
CA LEU A 67 0.31 2.67 -10.50
C LEU A 67 -0.25 3.98 -11.09
N VAL A 68 0.32 4.43 -12.20
CA VAL A 68 -0.19 5.60 -12.90
C VAL A 68 -1.45 5.19 -13.65
N GLN A 69 -2.53 5.91 -13.38
CA GLN A 69 -3.84 5.69 -13.99
C GLN A 69 -4.15 6.78 -15.01
N ASP A 70 -5.27 6.65 -15.69
CA ASP A 70 -5.77 7.70 -16.57
C ASP A 70 -6.09 8.97 -15.76
N ASN A 71 -6.26 10.10 -16.43
CA ASN A 71 -6.60 11.38 -15.84
C ASN A 71 -5.53 11.96 -14.89
N ASN A 72 -4.26 11.54 -15.07
CA ASN A 72 -3.14 12.02 -14.26
C ASN A 72 -3.29 11.70 -12.76
N GLU A 73 -3.83 10.54 -12.46
CA GLU A 73 -3.94 10.03 -11.10
C GLU A 73 -2.96 8.87 -10.88
N CYS A 74 -2.53 8.70 -9.63
CA CYS A 74 -1.71 7.57 -9.21
C CYS A 74 -2.45 6.80 -8.12
N GLU A 75 -2.34 5.46 -8.16
CA GLU A 75 -2.77 4.61 -7.07
C GLU A 75 -1.54 4.18 -6.27
N LEU A 76 -1.55 4.45 -4.97
CA LEU A 76 -0.52 3.99 -4.05
C LEU A 76 -0.90 2.62 -3.52
N ASN A 77 -0.02 1.65 -3.73
CA ASN A 77 -0.30 0.26 -3.37
C ASN A 77 0.77 -0.31 -2.46
N ASN A 78 0.33 -1.18 -1.57
CA ASN A 78 1.19 -2.05 -0.76
C ASN A 78 2.22 -1.31 0.07
N LEU A 79 1.88 -0.11 0.58
CA LEU A 79 2.74 0.60 1.52
C LEU A 79 2.94 -0.26 2.75
N SER A 80 4.18 -0.64 2.99
CA SER A 80 4.52 -1.66 3.98
C SER A 80 5.77 -1.30 4.76
N VAL A 81 5.75 -1.59 6.07
CA VAL A 81 6.93 -1.54 6.93
C VAL A 81 6.88 -2.79 7.81
N ILE A 82 7.99 -3.52 7.89
CA ILE A 82 8.00 -4.73 8.74
C ILE A 82 7.79 -4.32 10.21
N PRO A 83 7.08 -5.16 10.99
CA PRO A 83 6.70 -4.78 12.37
C PRO A 83 7.84 -4.31 13.25
N ALA A 84 9.02 -4.94 13.15
CA ALA A 84 10.19 -4.59 13.95
C ALA A 84 10.71 -3.17 13.71
N TYR A 85 10.36 -2.55 12.57
CA TYR A 85 10.82 -1.21 12.19
C TYR A 85 9.73 -0.16 12.21
N ARG A 86 8.55 -0.50 12.76
CA ARG A 86 7.43 0.46 12.89
C ARG A 86 7.73 1.50 13.98
N HIS A 87 6.99 2.62 13.91
CA HIS A 87 7.10 3.73 14.86
C HIS A 87 8.46 4.42 14.85
N GLN A 88 9.19 4.34 13.74
CA GLN A 88 10.48 4.97 13.52
C GLN A 88 10.46 5.99 12.37
N GLY A 89 9.26 6.31 11.86
CA GLY A 89 9.09 7.29 10.79
C GLY A 89 9.32 6.75 9.38
N ILE A 90 9.56 5.44 9.19
CA ILE A 90 9.81 4.86 7.87
C ILE A 90 8.56 4.95 6.98
N GLY A 91 7.38 4.66 7.53
CA GLY A 91 6.13 4.79 6.78
C GLY A 91 5.90 6.20 6.28
N GLU A 92 6.17 7.20 7.12
CA GLU A 92 6.07 8.61 6.74
C GLU A 92 7.07 8.97 5.64
N GLU A 93 8.31 8.50 5.73
CA GLU A 93 9.32 8.74 4.69
C GLU A 93 8.92 8.12 3.36
N LEU A 94 8.40 6.90 3.38
CA LEU A 94 7.90 6.23 2.19
C LEU A 94 6.73 7.01 1.57
N LEU A 95 5.80 7.45 2.40
CA LEU A 95 4.64 8.20 1.92
C LEU A 95 5.05 9.54 1.31
N LYS A 96 5.96 10.26 1.94
CA LYS A 96 6.50 11.52 1.40
C LYS A 96 7.25 11.31 0.10
N HIS A 97 8.00 10.22 0.01
CA HIS A 97 8.67 9.85 -1.24
C HIS A 97 7.65 9.56 -2.34
N ALA A 98 6.56 8.88 -2.01
CA ALA A 98 5.48 8.63 -2.96
C ALA A 98 4.87 9.93 -3.49
N PHE A 99 4.67 10.94 -2.64
CA PHE A 99 4.18 12.25 -3.07
C PHE A 99 5.15 12.90 -4.05
N LYS A 100 6.43 12.83 -3.76
CA LYS A 100 7.47 13.39 -4.63
C LYS A 100 7.46 12.71 -6.00
N ILE A 101 7.46 11.39 -6.03
CA ILE A 101 7.47 10.62 -7.28
C ILE A 101 6.19 10.87 -8.07
N ALA A 102 5.03 10.88 -7.41
CA ALA A 102 3.77 11.15 -8.09
C ALA A 102 3.76 12.53 -8.78
N LYS A 103 4.33 13.55 -8.12
CA LYS A 103 4.46 14.88 -8.72
C LYS A 103 5.41 14.85 -9.92
N GLU A 104 6.53 14.15 -9.82
CA GLU A 104 7.48 13.99 -10.94
C GLU A 104 6.83 13.27 -12.13
N LEU A 105 5.86 12.40 -11.88
CA LEU A 105 5.09 11.71 -12.90
C LEU A 105 3.91 12.54 -13.43
N ASN A 106 3.80 13.79 -13.00
CA ASN A 106 2.74 14.73 -13.37
C ASN A 106 1.35 14.27 -12.92
N CYS A 107 1.28 13.51 -11.84
CA CYS A 107 0.02 13.15 -11.21
C CYS A 107 -0.48 14.30 -10.35
N ASN A 108 -1.78 14.57 -10.41
CA ASN A 108 -2.41 15.63 -9.60
C ASN A 108 -3.16 15.08 -8.39
N LYS A 109 -3.25 13.75 -8.29
CA LYS A 109 -3.98 13.08 -7.21
C LYS A 109 -3.38 11.70 -6.94
N ILE A 110 -3.34 11.33 -5.66
CA ILE A 110 -3.04 9.96 -5.21
C ILE A 110 -4.29 9.39 -4.58
N ASN A 111 -4.65 8.17 -4.97
CA ASN A 111 -5.72 7.43 -4.33
C ASN A 111 -5.18 6.16 -3.66
N ILE A 112 -5.88 5.69 -2.64
CA ILE A 112 -5.56 4.48 -1.89
C ILE A 112 -6.81 3.69 -1.57
N SER A 113 -6.64 2.40 -1.34
CA SER A 113 -7.68 1.52 -0.79
C SER A 113 -7.19 0.98 0.55
N ILE A 114 -8.07 0.98 1.54
CA ILE A 114 -7.78 0.47 2.88
C ILE A 114 -8.87 -0.53 3.30
N VAL A 115 -8.56 -1.31 4.34
CA VAL A 115 -9.60 -2.03 5.07
C VAL A 115 -10.39 -0.99 5.85
N GLU A 116 -11.66 -0.77 5.51
CA GLU A 116 -12.50 0.30 6.11
C GLU A 116 -12.53 0.23 7.63
N GLU A 117 -12.55 -0.98 8.17
CA GLU A 117 -12.61 -1.24 9.61
C GLU A 117 -11.32 -0.84 10.35
N ASN A 118 -10.23 -0.60 9.61
CA ASN A 118 -8.96 -0.21 10.20
C ASN A 118 -8.90 1.30 10.46
N ASN A 119 -9.51 1.73 11.56
CA ASN A 119 -9.60 3.14 11.93
C ASN A 119 -8.24 3.80 12.20
N VAL A 120 -7.29 3.05 12.74
CA VAL A 120 -5.94 3.55 13.03
C VAL A 120 -5.26 3.96 11.73
N LEU A 121 -5.31 3.09 10.72
CA LEU A 121 -4.70 3.36 9.43
C LEU A 121 -5.39 4.53 8.71
N ARG A 122 -6.74 4.60 8.76
CA ARG A 122 -7.47 5.70 8.15
C ARG A 122 -7.07 7.04 8.75
N LYS A 123 -6.99 7.12 10.09
CA LYS A 123 -6.57 8.36 10.77
C LYS A 123 -5.14 8.74 10.43
N TRP A 124 -4.27 7.75 10.26
CA TRP A 124 -2.90 8.00 9.86
C TRP A 124 -2.84 8.67 8.49
N TYR A 125 -3.57 8.15 7.50
CA TYR A 125 -3.65 8.78 6.19
C TYR A 125 -4.32 10.15 6.24
N GLU A 126 -5.37 10.32 7.06
CA GLU A 126 -6.01 11.62 7.23
C GLU A 126 -5.04 12.68 7.77
N SER A 127 -4.07 12.28 8.59
CA SER A 127 -3.03 13.18 9.10
C SER A 127 -2.09 13.71 8.00
N PHE A 128 -2.10 13.08 6.83
CA PHE A 128 -1.36 13.52 5.65
C PHE A 128 -2.29 14.12 4.58
N ASP A 129 -3.46 14.57 5.00
CA ASP A 129 -4.46 15.27 4.16
C ASP A 129 -5.15 14.38 3.13
N PHE A 130 -5.17 13.07 3.34
CA PHE A 130 -6.07 12.19 2.60
C PHE A 130 -7.50 12.38 3.08
N VAL A 131 -8.45 12.34 2.15
CA VAL A 131 -9.87 12.47 2.42
C VAL A 131 -10.55 11.16 2.07
N HIS A 132 -11.41 10.67 2.97
CA HIS A 132 -12.21 9.48 2.74
C HIS A 132 -13.32 9.81 1.73
N ILE A 133 -13.43 9.02 0.66
CA ILE A 133 -14.36 9.31 -0.44
C ILE A 133 -15.43 8.26 -0.66
N GLY A 134 -15.37 7.12 -0.01
CA GLY A 134 -16.39 6.10 -0.17
C GLY A 134 -15.95 4.73 0.25
N THR A 135 -16.85 3.77 0.11
CA THR A 135 -16.63 2.37 0.47
C THR A 135 -17.21 1.45 -0.59
N GLN A 136 -16.73 0.20 -0.60
CA GLN A 136 -17.30 -0.84 -1.43
C GLN A 136 -17.13 -2.19 -0.74
N LYS A 137 -18.22 -2.98 -0.65
CA LYS A 137 -18.17 -4.33 -0.11
C LYS A 137 -18.21 -5.32 -1.26
N PHE A 138 -17.14 -6.13 -1.35
CA PHE A 138 -17.07 -7.23 -2.32
C PHE A 138 -17.44 -8.55 -1.65
N ASP A 139 -18.15 -9.43 -2.35
CA ASP A 139 -18.55 -10.71 -1.80
C ASP A 139 -17.37 -11.63 -1.46
N PHE A 140 -16.24 -11.44 -2.17
CA PHE A 140 -15.05 -12.27 -1.97
C PHE A 140 -14.13 -11.79 -0.84
N PHE A 141 -14.46 -10.67 -0.18
CA PHE A 141 -13.74 -10.20 0.99
C PHE A 141 -14.63 -10.16 2.22
N PRO A 142 -14.11 -10.55 3.41
CA PRO A 142 -14.85 -10.45 4.66
C PRO A 142 -14.88 -9.04 5.24
N PHE A 143 -14.24 -8.07 4.59
CA PHE A 143 -14.16 -6.68 5.02
C PHE A 143 -14.68 -5.74 3.93
N THR A 144 -14.92 -4.49 4.32
CA THR A 144 -15.29 -3.43 3.40
C THR A 144 -14.04 -2.70 2.93
N CYS A 145 -13.93 -2.44 1.63
CA CYS A 145 -12.86 -1.60 1.09
C CYS A 145 -13.24 -0.13 1.30
N GLY A 146 -12.34 0.63 1.90
CA GLY A 146 -12.46 2.07 2.02
C GLY A 146 -11.55 2.76 1.03
N TYR A 147 -12.01 3.86 0.45
CA TYR A 147 -11.24 4.61 -0.54
C TYR A 147 -10.93 6.00 -0.02
N MET A 148 -9.69 6.41 -0.22
CA MET A 148 -9.23 7.74 0.18
C MET A 148 -8.43 8.36 -0.95
N GLU A 149 -8.40 9.69 -1.01
CA GLU A 149 -7.61 10.40 -2.00
C GLU A 149 -6.95 11.63 -1.41
N LYS A 150 -5.85 12.06 -2.03
CA LYS A 150 -5.14 13.29 -1.72
C LYS A 150 -4.86 14.05 -2.99
N ASN A 151 -5.22 15.33 -3.03
CA ASN A 151 -4.83 16.23 -4.10
C ASN A 151 -3.37 16.62 -3.92
N LEU A 152 -2.60 16.57 -5.00
CA LEU A 152 -1.21 17.00 -5.01
C LEU A 152 -1.14 18.43 -5.53
N GLN A 153 -0.39 19.28 -4.82
CA GLN A 153 -0.21 20.68 -5.22
C GLN A 153 1.18 20.86 -5.82
N TYR A 154 1.24 21.69 -6.81
CA TYR A 154 2.49 22.03 -7.51
C TYR A 154 2.90 23.47 -7.24
#